data_f7fcb9662c24303d62b3a7601a519f09
#
_entry.id   f7fcb9662c24303d62b3a7601a519f09
#
_cell.length_a   1.000
_cell.length_b   1.000
_cell.length_c   1.000
_cell.angle_alpha   90.00
_cell.angle_beta   90.00
_cell.angle_gamma   90.00
#
_symmetry.space_group_name_H-M   'P 1'
#
loop_
_entity.id
_entity.type
_entity.pdbx_description
1 polymer ?
#
loop_
_entity_poly.entity_id
_entity_poly.type
_entity_poly.pdbx_seq_one_letter_code
_entity_poly.pdbx_strand_id
1 'polypeptide(L)'
;MEAEATRQANSRAKETKVDPITGTAKVSNKESDVFMSPSTFLAGASPRMSNFMAQGEDDCVQFEGEMIRKATETKLKKYWYCLLGKELYVYKNKQEEKHKGMHNLVGVYIKDDPEENLDENTTIYPFSLIFPGNKPRTYYLINKEDKKKWMDAIKKVIGYTNMFDHYEFKETIGKGKFGLVKSAVHKKTGKEVAVKIMSKKEMSVQDVEL
;
A
#
# COMPACT_ATOMS: atom_id res chain seq x y z
N MET A 1 38.50 -21.30 -60.96
CA MET A 1 39.80 -20.60 -60.83
C MET A 1 39.75 -19.97 -59.47
N GLU A 2 40.39 -20.65 -58.62
CA GLU A 2 41.58 -20.36 -57.85
C GLU A 2 41.25 -19.42 -56.69
N ALA A 3 41.27 -19.94 -55.50
CA ALA A 3 42.35 -20.45 -54.67
C ALA A 3 42.91 -19.40 -53.73
N GLU A 4 42.86 -19.77 -52.50
CA GLU A 4 43.93 -19.77 -51.48
C GLU A 4 44.26 -18.42 -50.84
N ALA A 5 44.60 -18.31 -49.63
CA ALA A 5 44.89 -19.19 -48.49
C ALA A 5 45.32 -18.32 -47.30
N THR A 6 45.00 -18.77 -46.15
CA THR A 6 45.82 -18.90 -44.93
C THR A 6 46.71 -17.73 -44.47
N ARG A 7 46.59 -17.32 -43.21
CA ARG A 7 47.53 -17.48 -42.11
C ARG A 7 47.08 -16.76 -40.82
N GLN A 8 46.85 -17.53 -39.85
CA GLN A 8 47.27 -17.52 -38.45
C GLN A 8 48.24 -16.41 -38.02
N ALA A 9 47.90 -15.71 -36.98
CA ALA A 9 48.84 -15.27 -35.95
C ALA A 9 48.18 -15.19 -34.59
N ASN A 10 48.63 -16.04 -33.75
CA ASN A 10 48.45 -16.16 -32.31
C ASN A 10 49.00 -14.93 -31.59
N SER A 11 48.27 -14.34 -30.65
CA SER A 11 48.92 -13.68 -29.52
C SER A 11 48.03 -13.75 -28.28
N ARG A 12 48.54 -14.45 -27.29
CA ARG A 12 48.11 -14.52 -25.90
C ARG A 12 47.93 -13.14 -25.28
N ALA A 13 46.84 -12.93 -24.62
CA ALA A 13 46.78 -11.99 -23.47
C ALA A 13 45.70 -12.41 -22.47
N LYS A 14 46.19 -12.93 -21.37
CA LYS A 14 45.75 -12.85 -19.98
C LYS A 14 44.25 -12.97 -19.67
N GLU A 15 43.91 -14.12 -19.12
CA GLU A 15 42.78 -14.36 -18.25
C GLU A 15 42.81 -13.40 -17.07
N THR A 16 41.79 -12.57 -16.95
CA THR A 16 41.34 -12.04 -15.67
C THR A 16 40.07 -12.79 -15.31
N LYS A 17 40.21 -13.70 -14.35
CA LYS A 17 39.07 -14.31 -13.66
C LYS A 17 38.32 -13.20 -12.96
N VAL A 18 37.10 -12.96 -13.40
CA VAL A 18 36.08 -12.26 -12.65
C VAL A 18 35.07 -13.32 -12.24
N ASP A 19 35.01 -13.62 -10.95
CA ASP A 19 34.02 -14.50 -10.38
C ASP A 19 32.63 -13.89 -10.56
N PRO A 20 31.65 -14.60 -11.14
CA PRO A 20 30.27 -14.11 -11.20
C PRO A 20 29.60 -14.39 -9.86
N ILE A 21 29.50 -13.37 -9.02
CA ILE A 21 28.53 -13.36 -7.93
C ILE A 21 27.18 -13.06 -8.55
N THR A 22 26.58 -14.04 -9.17
CA THR A 22 25.15 -14.03 -9.48
C THR A 22 24.44 -14.96 -8.52
N GLY A 23 24.20 -14.46 -7.32
CA GLY A 23 23.21 -15.02 -6.42
C GLY A 23 21.82 -14.74 -6.95
N THR A 24 21.37 -15.49 -7.96
CA THR A 24 19.96 -15.54 -8.32
C THR A 24 19.24 -16.31 -7.24
N ALA A 25 18.72 -15.60 -6.25
CA ALA A 25 17.72 -16.15 -5.35
C ALA A 25 16.51 -16.55 -6.20
N LYS A 26 16.26 -17.85 -6.33
CA LYS A 26 15.00 -18.38 -6.84
C LYS A 26 13.91 -17.91 -5.89
N VAL A 27 13.15 -16.88 -6.31
CA VAL A 27 11.92 -16.50 -5.64
C VAL A 27 10.91 -17.61 -5.90
N SER A 28 10.73 -18.48 -4.91
CA SER A 28 9.59 -19.39 -4.88
C SER A 28 8.37 -18.51 -4.72
N ASN A 29 7.42 -18.59 -5.66
CA ASN A 29 6.09 -18.01 -5.58
C ASN A 29 5.27 -18.71 -4.48
N LYS A 30 5.61 -18.48 -3.23
CA LYS A 30 4.65 -18.52 -2.14
C LYS A 30 4.24 -17.07 -1.93
N GLU A 31 2.93 -16.82 -1.97
CA GLU A 31 2.34 -15.56 -1.52
C GLU A 31 2.78 -15.31 -0.07
N SER A 32 3.99 -14.82 0.09
CA SER A 32 4.45 -14.25 1.34
C SER A 32 3.93 -12.83 1.36
N ASP A 33 2.94 -12.59 2.21
CA ASP A 33 2.67 -11.25 2.70
C ASP A 33 4.01 -10.61 3.02
N VAL A 34 4.41 -9.59 2.27
CA VAL A 34 5.64 -8.84 2.55
C VAL A 34 5.36 -8.06 3.83
N PHE A 35 5.62 -8.70 4.97
CA PHE A 35 5.63 -8.06 6.27
C PHE A 35 6.99 -7.38 6.40
N MET A 36 7.02 -6.06 6.26
CA MET A 36 8.20 -5.30 6.66
C MET A 36 8.27 -5.30 8.18
N SER A 37 9.35 -5.82 8.73
CA SER A 37 9.63 -5.67 10.16
C SER A 37 9.89 -4.19 10.45
N PRO A 38 9.26 -3.59 11.45
CA PRO A 38 9.55 -2.23 11.85
C PRO A 38 10.99 -2.16 12.35
N SER A 39 11.83 -1.43 11.62
CA SER A 39 13.26 -1.29 11.94
C SER A 39 13.54 -0.44 13.19
N THR A 40 12.54 0.03 13.91
CA THR A 40 12.69 1.03 14.96
C THR A 40 12.06 0.65 16.32
N PHE A 41 11.35 -0.48 16.41
CA PHE A 41 10.80 -0.94 17.69
C PHE A 41 11.74 -1.93 18.38
N LEU A 42 11.94 -1.77 19.67
CA LEU A 42 12.54 -2.76 20.55
C LEU A 42 11.94 -4.13 20.23
N ALA A 43 12.76 -5.09 19.84
CA ALA A 43 12.33 -6.41 19.40
C ALA A 43 11.36 -7.02 20.43
N GLY A 44 10.08 -7.08 20.10
CA GLY A 44 9.05 -7.72 20.89
C GLY A 44 8.03 -6.80 21.58
N ALA A 45 8.19 -5.47 21.59
CA ALA A 45 7.19 -4.59 22.16
C ALA A 45 5.99 -4.40 21.22
N SER A 46 4.78 -4.54 21.74
CA SER A 46 3.55 -4.20 21.03
C SER A 46 3.42 -2.67 20.92
N PRO A 47 2.99 -2.09 19.78
CA PRO A 47 2.66 -0.67 19.68
C PRO A 47 1.65 -0.20 20.74
N ARG A 48 0.81 -1.11 21.23
CA ARG A 48 -0.15 -0.84 22.31
C ARG A 48 0.55 -0.56 23.65
N MET A 49 1.68 -1.22 23.92
CA MET A 49 2.47 -0.98 25.14
C MET A 49 3.36 0.26 24.99
N SER A 50 3.89 0.55 23.81
CA SER A 50 4.70 1.74 23.57
C SER A 50 3.90 3.04 23.66
N ASN A 51 2.59 3.03 23.39
CA ASN A 51 1.71 4.21 23.56
C ASN A 51 1.65 4.74 24.99
N PHE A 52 2.00 3.92 25.97
CA PHE A 52 2.10 4.37 27.37
C PHE A 52 3.35 5.21 27.63
N MET A 53 4.34 5.15 26.74
CA MET A 53 5.63 5.84 26.86
C MET A 53 5.87 6.91 25.78
N ALA A 54 4.99 7.00 24.76
CA ALA A 54 5.18 7.92 23.64
C ALA A 54 4.71 9.33 23.99
N GLN A 55 5.62 10.29 23.84
CA GLN A 55 5.37 11.72 24.13
C GLN A 55 4.96 12.52 22.86
N GLY A 56 4.63 11.86 21.74
CA GLY A 56 4.24 12.50 20.49
C GLY A 56 2.80 12.17 20.07
N GLU A 57 2.07 13.16 19.56
CA GLU A 57 0.70 12.98 19.08
C GLU A 57 0.61 11.98 17.91
N ASP A 58 1.69 11.81 17.12
CA ASP A 58 1.74 10.91 15.97
C ASP A 58 1.90 9.43 16.36
N ASP A 59 2.31 9.11 17.57
CA ASP A 59 2.55 7.75 18.07
C ASP A 59 1.34 7.15 18.83
N CYS A 60 0.23 7.86 18.90
CA CYS A 60 -0.99 7.35 19.54
C CYS A 60 -1.77 6.42 18.61
N VAL A 61 -2.40 5.40 19.18
CA VAL A 61 -3.40 4.59 18.47
C VAL A 61 -4.55 5.50 18.05
N GLN A 62 -4.70 5.68 16.75
CA GLN A 62 -5.70 6.58 16.17
C GLN A 62 -7.06 5.89 16.05
N PHE A 63 -7.05 4.59 15.78
CA PHE A 63 -8.25 3.77 15.71
C PHE A 63 -7.92 2.29 15.88
N GLU A 64 -8.79 1.54 16.54
CA GLU A 64 -8.65 0.08 16.65
C GLU A 64 -10.00 -0.62 16.60
N GLY A 65 -10.00 -1.88 16.18
CA GLY A 65 -11.20 -2.68 16.11
C GLY A 65 -11.02 -4.00 15.37
N GLU A 66 -12.11 -4.76 15.33
CA GLU A 66 -12.16 -6.03 14.63
C GLU A 66 -12.46 -5.81 13.13
N MET A 67 -11.69 -6.48 12.28
CA MET A 67 -12.04 -6.65 10.87
C MET A 67 -11.86 -8.10 10.45
N ILE A 68 -12.60 -8.50 9.43
CA ILE A 68 -12.61 -9.85 8.88
C ILE A 68 -11.80 -9.88 7.60
N ARG A 69 -11.08 -10.97 7.37
CA ARG A 69 -10.47 -11.29 6.08
C ARG A 69 -10.95 -12.64 5.58
N LYS A 70 -11.15 -12.76 4.28
CA LYS A 70 -11.38 -14.06 3.63
C LYS A 70 -10.03 -14.79 3.55
N ALA A 71 -9.92 -15.94 4.19
CA ALA A 71 -8.76 -16.83 4.08
C ALA A 71 -8.89 -17.76 2.87
N THR A 72 -10.12 -18.14 2.55
CA THR A 72 -10.57 -18.81 1.32
C THR A 72 -11.95 -18.25 0.98
N GLU A 73 -12.54 -18.61 -0.14
CA GLU A 73 -13.89 -18.14 -0.53
C GLU A 73 -14.94 -18.38 0.56
N THR A 74 -14.81 -19.48 1.30
CA THR A 74 -15.78 -19.88 2.34
C THR A 74 -15.29 -19.63 3.77
N LYS A 75 -14.01 -19.33 3.99
CA LYS A 75 -13.43 -19.22 5.32
C LYS A 75 -13.12 -17.79 5.69
N LEU A 76 -13.89 -17.26 6.60
CA LEU A 76 -13.69 -15.95 7.21
C LEU A 76 -12.85 -16.08 8.48
N LYS A 77 -11.92 -15.14 8.68
CA LYS A 77 -11.12 -15.01 9.89
C LYS A 77 -11.20 -13.59 10.42
N LYS A 78 -11.49 -13.47 11.70
CA LYS A 78 -11.50 -12.22 12.42
C LYS A 78 -10.12 -11.95 13.00
N TYR A 79 -9.72 -10.69 12.94
CA TYR A 79 -8.48 -10.17 13.51
C TYR A 79 -8.74 -8.84 14.15
N TRP A 80 -7.93 -8.52 15.15
CA TRP A 80 -7.92 -7.18 15.73
C TRP A 80 -6.88 -6.32 15.01
N TYR A 81 -7.26 -5.12 14.65
CA TYR A 81 -6.40 -4.18 13.95
C TYR A 81 -6.20 -2.91 14.78
N CYS A 82 -5.00 -2.35 14.75
CA CYS A 82 -4.67 -1.06 15.35
C CYS A 82 -4.03 -0.17 14.30
N LEU A 83 -4.59 1.01 14.12
CA LEU A 83 -4.06 2.06 13.25
C LEU A 83 -3.23 3.00 14.08
N LEU A 84 -1.95 3.09 13.77
CA LEU A 84 -0.97 3.92 14.46
C LEU A 84 -0.17 4.70 13.41
N GLY A 85 -0.29 6.03 13.38
CA GLY A 85 0.29 6.81 12.30
C GLY A 85 -0.13 6.27 10.92
N LYS A 86 0.81 5.99 10.06
CA LYS A 86 0.57 5.39 8.73
C LYS A 86 0.75 3.87 8.72
N GLU A 87 0.63 3.22 9.86
CA GLU A 87 0.84 1.78 10.00
C GLU A 87 -0.42 1.09 10.53
N LEU A 88 -0.81 0.01 9.86
CA LEU A 88 -1.95 -0.82 10.25
C LEU A 88 -1.44 -2.15 10.79
N TYR A 89 -1.44 -2.30 12.10
CA TYR A 89 -1.03 -3.51 12.82
C TYR A 89 -2.15 -4.53 12.89
N VAL A 90 -1.78 -5.81 12.81
CA VAL A 90 -2.70 -6.95 12.83
C VAL A 90 -2.39 -7.83 14.03
N TYR A 91 -3.38 -8.09 14.87
CA TYR A 91 -3.30 -8.97 16.02
C TYR A 91 -4.26 -10.15 15.87
N LYS A 92 -3.97 -11.25 16.52
CA LYS A 92 -4.87 -12.42 16.51
C LYS A 92 -6.23 -12.09 17.17
N ASN A 93 -6.20 -11.36 18.26
CA ASN A 93 -7.35 -10.85 19.01
C ASN A 93 -6.98 -9.59 19.80
N LYS A 94 -7.95 -9.01 20.50
CA LYS A 94 -7.77 -7.78 21.28
C LYS A 94 -6.77 -7.92 22.43
N GLN A 95 -6.64 -9.07 23.03
CA GLN A 95 -5.80 -9.33 24.22
C GLN A 95 -4.35 -9.64 23.84
N GLU A 96 -4.09 -9.95 22.58
CA GLU A 96 -2.75 -10.30 22.12
C GLU A 96 -1.83 -9.09 22.17
N GLU A 97 -0.68 -9.23 22.84
CA GLU A 97 0.34 -8.16 22.91
C GLU A 97 1.22 -8.14 21.66
N LYS A 98 1.47 -9.31 21.07
CA LYS A 98 2.33 -9.43 19.90
C LYS A 98 1.51 -9.35 18.61
N HIS A 99 1.83 -8.38 17.76
CA HIS A 99 1.21 -8.29 16.44
C HIS A 99 1.67 -9.45 15.53
N LYS A 100 0.78 -9.90 14.66
CA LYS A 100 1.08 -10.89 13.61
C LYS A 100 1.79 -10.28 12.41
N GLY A 101 1.57 -9.01 12.18
CA GLY A 101 2.12 -8.28 11.07
C GLY A 101 1.68 -6.83 11.05
N MET A 102 2.23 -6.08 10.10
CA MET A 102 1.98 -4.67 9.91
C MET A 102 1.89 -4.35 8.41
N HIS A 103 1.08 -3.39 8.06
CA HIS A 103 0.99 -2.82 6.72
C HIS A 103 1.27 -1.33 6.76
N ASN A 104 2.29 -0.89 6.03
CA ASN A 104 2.55 0.52 5.83
C ASN A 104 1.52 1.07 4.82
N LEU A 105 0.86 2.18 5.16
CA LEU A 105 -0.18 2.80 4.37
C LEU A 105 0.31 3.94 3.46
N VAL A 106 1.62 4.17 3.38
CA VAL A 106 2.19 5.16 2.46
C VAL A 106 1.86 4.78 1.02
N GLY A 107 1.31 5.73 0.27
CA GLY A 107 0.91 5.51 -1.12
C GLY A 107 -0.33 4.64 -1.33
N VAL A 108 -0.94 4.15 -0.26
CA VAL A 108 -2.20 3.38 -0.31
C VAL A 108 -3.36 4.28 -0.68
N TYR A 109 -4.32 3.78 -1.44
CA TYR A 109 -5.62 4.40 -1.58
C TYR A 109 -6.73 3.42 -1.16
N ILE A 110 -7.84 3.97 -0.69
CA ILE A 110 -8.99 3.21 -0.21
C ILE A 110 -10.08 3.18 -1.26
N LYS A 111 -10.67 1.99 -1.44
CA LYS A 111 -11.81 1.78 -2.31
C LYS A 111 -13.00 1.33 -1.47
N ASP A 112 -14.12 1.97 -1.65
CA ASP A 112 -15.40 1.55 -1.09
C ASP A 112 -15.97 0.44 -1.98
N ASP A 113 -16.09 -0.76 -1.43
CA ASP A 113 -16.64 -1.89 -2.16
C ASP A 113 -18.13 -2.08 -1.81
N PRO A 114 -18.95 -2.58 -2.75
CA PRO A 114 -20.36 -2.84 -2.48
C PRO A 114 -20.53 -3.90 -1.40
N GLU A 115 -21.67 -3.86 -0.72
CA GLU A 115 -22.03 -4.88 0.26
C GLU A 115 -22.16 -6.27 -0.39
N GLU A 116 -21.82 -7.30 0.37
CA GLU A 116 -21.88 -8.70 -0.07
C GLU A 116 -22.79 -9.49 0.88
N ASN A 117 -23.67 -10.31 0.33
CA ASN A 117 -24.44 -11.26 1.10
C ASN A 117 -23.68 -12.59 1.18
N LEU A 118 -23.35 -13.06 2.39
CA LEU A 118 -22.73 -14.35 2.63
C LEU A 118 -23.77 -15.47 2.59
N ASP A 119 -24.94 -15.20 3.13
CA ASP A 119 -26.12 -16.06 3.16
C ASP A 119 -27.39 -15.21 3.23
N GLU A 120 -28.56 -15.85 3.33
CA GLU A 120 -29.86 -15.14 3.33
C GLU A 120 -30.02 -14.14 4.49
N ASN A 121 -29.25 -14.28 5.58
CA ASN A 121 -29.39 -13.49 6.79
C ASN A 121 -28.13 -12.67 7.14
N THR A 122 -27.03 -12.85 6.40
CA THR A 122 -25.74 -12.26 6.76
C THR A 122 -25.21 -11.38 5.63
N THR A 123 -25.23 -10.07 5.84
CA THR A 123 -24.59 -9.09 4.96
C THR A 123 -23.28 -8.64 5.56
N ILE A 124 -22.24 -8.55 4.75
CA ILE A 124 -20.93 -8.01 5.11
C ILE A 124 -20.61 -6.80 4.27
N TYR A 125 -19.83 -5.89 4.84
CA TYR A 125 -19.54 -4.57 4.29
C TYR A 125 -18.04 -4.46 4.00
N PRO A 126 -17.61 -4.76 2.76
CA PRO A 126 -16.20 -4.72 2.41
C PRO A 126 -15.71 -3.32 2.05
N PHE A 127 -14.41 -3.10 2.28
CA PHE A 127 -13.61 -2.08 1.63
C PHE A 127 -12.23 -2.62 1.30
N SER A 128 -11.58 -2.05 0.29
CA SER A 128 -10.26 -2.49 -0.13
C SER A 128 -9.23 -1.39 0.06
N LEU A 129 -8.06 -1.77 0.58
CA LEU A 129 -6.84 -0.99 0.53
C LEU A 129 -6.04 -1.44 -0.68
N ILE A 130 -5.70 -0.51 -1.54
CA ILE A 130 -4.92 -0.78 -2.75
C ILE A 130 -3.51 -0.25 -2.50
N PHE A 131 -2.58 -1.16 -2.35
CA PHE A 131 -1.17 -0.87 -2.10
C PHE A 131 -0.44 -0.53 -3.40
N PRO A 132 0.71 0.16 -3.33
CA PRO A 132 1.56 0.40 -4.49
C PRO A 132 1.81 -0.87 -5.30
N GLY A 133 1.82 -0.75 -6.63
CA GLY A 133 1.86 -1.92 -7.54
C GLY A 133 0.51 -2.60 -7.75
N ASN A 134 -0.60 -1.90 -7.41
CA ASN A 134 -1.99 -2.36 -7.62
C ASN A 134 -2.31 -3.68 -6.89
N LYS A 135 -1.84 -3.82 -5.66
CA LYS A 135 -2.08 -5.00 -4.81
C LYS A 135 -3.26 -4.73 -3.88
N PRO A 136 -4.47 -5.27 -4.15
CA PRO A 136 -5.63 -5.07 -3.31
C PRO A 136 -5.59 -5.96 -2.06
N ARG A 137 -6.07 -5.42 -0.95
CA ARG A 137 -6.40 -6.17 0.27
C ARG A 137 -7.78 -5.77 0.74
N THR A 138 -8.70 -6.70 0.73
CA THR A 138 -10.09 -6.47 1.12
C THR A 138 -10.29 -6.85 2.59
N TYR A 139 -10.95 -5.97 3.31
CA TYR A 139 -11.37 -6.10 4.70
C TYR A 139 -12.88 -6.05 4.76
N TYR A 140 -13.46 -6.84 5.65
CA TYR A 140 -14.91 -6.99 5.77
C TYR A 140 -15.35 -6.64 7.19
N LEU A 141 -16.45 -5.93 7.30
CA LEU A 141 -17.10 -5.57 8.56
C LEU A 141 -18.50 -6.19 8.58
N ILE A 142 -19.04 -6.38 9.80
CA ILE A 142 -20.38 -6.95 10.00
C ILE A 142 -21.46 -5.85 9.89
N ASN A 143 -21.07 -4.58 10.13
CA ASN A 143 -22.01 -3.47 10.05
C ASN A 143 -21.44 -2.30 9.25
N LYS A 144 -22.32 -1.49 8.72
CA LYS A 144 -21.99 -0.36 7.85
C LYS A 144 -21.34 0.81 8.59
N GLU A 145 -21.71 1.00 9.85
CA GLU A 145 -21.18 2.06 10.70
C GLU A 145 -19.72 1.83 11.02
N ASP A 146 -19.31 0.60 11.33
CA ASP A 146 -17.92 0.27 11.59
C ASP A 146 -17.09 0.33 10.32
N LYS A 147 -17.62 -0.08 9.16
CA LYS A 147 -16.99 0.15 7.87
C LYS A 147 -16.68 1.64 7.68
N LYS A 148 -17.68 2.51 7.91
CA LYS A 148 -17.51 3.95 7.77
C LYS A 148 -16.43 4.48 8.70
N LYS A 149 -16.46 4.11 9.99
CA LYS A 149 -15.45 4.54 10.98
C LYS A 149 -14.02 4.14 10.56
N TRP A 150 -13.83 2.89 10.11
CA TRP A 150 -12.56 2.41 9.62
C TRP A 150 -12.09 3.18 8.38
N MET A 151 -12.97 3.35 7.41
CA MET A 151 -12.64 4.11 6.20
C MET A 151 -12.27 5.55 6.52
N ASP A 152 -12.99 6.21 7.42
CA ASP A 152 -12.73 7.61 7.79
C ASP A 152 -11.40 7.73 8.55
N ALA A 153 -11.10 6.81 9.47
CA ALA A 153 -9.82 6.78 10.18
C ALA A 153 -8.64 6.58 9.20
N ILE A 154 -8.75 5.60 8.31
CA ILE A 154 -7.71 5.33 7.30
C ILE A 154 -7.56 6.50 6.33
N LYS A 155 -8.66 7.09 5.83
CA LYS A 155 -8.64 8.27 4.95
C LYS A 155 -7.87 9.43 5.59
N LYS A 156 -8.06 9.64 6.89
CA LYS A 156 -7.37 10.68 7.63
C LYS A 156 -5.85 10.48 7.62
N VAL A 157 -5.38 9.27 7.90
CA VAL A 157 -3.91 8.99 7.99
C VAL A 157 -3.21 8.92 6.64
N ILE A 158 -3.90 8.47 5.58
CA ILE A 158 -3.34 8.47 4.22
C ILE A 158 -3.45 9.83 3.53
N GLY A 159 -3.97 10.85 4.23
CA GLY A 159 -4.16 12.19 3.67
C GLY A 159 -5.20 12.24 2.54
N TYR A 160 -6.21 11.38 2.60
CA TYR A 160 -7.28 11.39 1.61
C TYR A 160 -8.12 12.66 1.75
N THR A 161 -8.15 13.45 0.70
CA THR A 161 -8.99 14.64 0.59
C THR A 161 -9.79 14.58 -0.70
N ASN A 162 -11.07 14.84 -0.63
CA ASN A 162 -11.87 15.00 -1.83
C ASN A 162 -11.61 16.39 -2.43
N MET A 163 -10.81 16.42 -3.49
CA MET A 163 -10.45 17.67 -4.15
C MET A 163 -11.66 18.43 -4.70
N PHE A 164 -12.75 17.74 -5.04
CA PHE A 164 -13.99 18.38 -5.52
C PHE A 164 -14.70 19.20 -4.44
N ASP A 165 -14.43 18.98 -3.16
CA ASP A 165 -14.98 19.80 -2.08
C ASP A 165 -14.30 21.17 -1.99
N HIS A 166 -13.04 21.26 -2.43
CA HIS A 166 -12.20 22.45 -2.35
C HIS A 166 -12.01 23.17 -3.66
N TYR A 167 -12.09 22.46 -4.79
CA TYR A 167 -11.80 23.00 -6.12
C TYR A 167 -12.93 22.71 -7.11
N GLU A 168 -13.20 23.68 -7.96
CA GLU A 168 -14.00 23.53 -9.16
C GLU A 168 -13.07 23.26 -10.34
N PHE A 169 -13.15 22.05 -10.90
CA PHE A 169 -12.32 21.63 -12.02
C PHE A 169 -12.90 22.14 -13.34
N LYS A 170 -12.04 22.70 -14.17
CA LYS A 170 -12.35 23.18 -15.53
C LYS A 170 -11.73 22.25 -16.59
N GLU A 171 -11.35 22.81 -17.75
CA GLU A 171 -10.80 22.07 -18.85
C GLU A 171 -9.43 21.42 -18.54
N THR A 172 -9.10 20.43 -19.37
CA THR A 172 -7.78 19.81 -19.35
C THR A 172 -6.80 20.68 -20.12
N ILE A 173 -5.76 21.19 -19.44
CA ILE A 173 -4.72 22.07 -19.99
C ILE A 173 -3.44 21.32 -20.37
N GLY A 174 -3.32 20.05 -19.99
CA GLY A 174 -2.18 19.22 -20.35
C GLY A 174 -2.43 17.74 -20.13
N LYS A 175 -1.72 16.90 -20.90
CA LYS A 175 -1.73 15.44 -20.78
C LYS A 175 -0.30 14.92 -20.85
N GLY A 176 0.11 14.11 -19.87
CA GLY A 176 1.44 13.54 -19.77
C GLY A 176 1.42 12.02 -19.53
N LYS A 177 2.61 11.43 -19.45
CA LYS A 177 2.81 9.98 -19.27
C LYS A 177 2.07 9.42 -18.04
N PHE A 178 2.01 10.17 -16.94
CA PHE A 178 1.47 9.70 -15.67
C PHE A 178 0.06 10.24 -15.35
N GLY A 179 -0.57 10.95 -16.27
CA GLY A 179 -1.90 11.52 -16.01
C GLY A 179 -2.15 12.81 -16.77
N LEU A 180 -3.07 13.60 -16.26
CA LEU A 180 -3.53 14.83 -16.90
C LEU A 180 -3.44 16.04 -15.95
N VAL A 181 -3.32 17.24 -16.53
CA VAL A 181 -3.35 18.50 -15.81
C VAL A 181 -4.64 19.23 -16.15
N LYS A 182 -5.40 19.61 -15.15
CA LYS A 182 -6.62 20.40 -15.29
C LYS A 182 -6.46 21.78 -14.69
N SER A 183 -7.07 22.79 -15.30
CA SER A 183 -7.34 24.04 -14.64
C SER A 183 -8.40 23.83 -13.56
N ALA A 184 -8.26 24.52 -12.45
CA ALA A 184 -9.25 24.48 -11.37
C ALA A 184 -9.26 25.80 -10.60
N VAL A 185 -10.39 26.14 -9.98
CA VAL A 185 -10.56 27.32 -9.13
C VAL A 185 -10.79 26.85 -7.71
N HIS A 186 -10.02 27.41 -6.78
CA HIS A 186 -10.22 27.15 -5.35
C HIS A 186 -11.49 27.85 -4.87
N LYS A 187 -12.49 27.09 -4.44
CA LYS A 187 -13.85 27.56 -4.16
C LYS A 187 -13.92 28.68 -3.11
N LYS A 188 -13.03 28.66 -2.09
CA LYS A 188 -13.04 29.67 -1.02
C LYS A 188 -12.34 30.96 -1.39
N THR A 189 -11.30 30.91 -2.21
CA THR A 189 -10.43 32.07 -2.49
C THR A 189 -10.58 32.60 -3.90
N GLY A 190 -11.23 31.87 -4.80
CA GLY A 190 -11.33 32.21 -6.23
C GLY A 190 -10.00 32.07 -7.00
N LYS A 191 -8.93 31.58 -6.35
CA LYS A 191 -7.62 31.48 -6.98
C LYS A 191 -7.61 30.37 -8.03
N GLU A 192 -7.13 30.68 -9.23
CA GLU A 192 -6.90 29.71 -10.28
C GLU A 192 -5.60 28.94 -10.02
N VAL A 193 -5.64 27.61 -10.24
CA VAL A 193 -4.54 26.67 -10.04
C VAL A 193 -4.52 25.62 -11.15
N ALA A 194 -3.34 25.06 -11.39
CA ALA A 194 -3.19 23.86 -12.21
C ALA A 194 -3.10 22.64 -11.30
N VAL A 195 -4.00 21.67 -11.49
CA VAL A 195 -4.05 20.42 -10.71
C VAL A 195 -3.59 19.27 -11.58
N LYS A 196 -2.45 18.66 -11.20
CA LYS A 196 -1.95 17.45 -11.84
C LYS A 196 -2.62 16.23 -11.21
N ILE A 197 -3.39 15.50 -12.03
CA ILE A 197 -4.09 14.28 -11.62
C ILE A 197 -3.29 13.09 -12.14
N MET A 198 -2.85 12.23 -11.22
CA MET A 198 -2.02 11.07 -11.51
C MET A 198 -2.71 9.80 -11.04
N SER A 199 -2.65 8.75 -11.86
CA SER A 199 -3.22 7.45 -11.49
C SER A 199 -2.20 6.65 -10.67
N LYS A 200 -2.46 6.43 -9.37
CA LYS A 200 -1.61 5.59 -8.52
C LYS A 200 -1.48 4.15 -9.03
N LYS A 201 -2.43 3.67 -9.84
CA LYS A 201 -2.38 2.32 -10.42
C LYS A 201 -1.22 2.14 -11.41
N GLU A 202 -0.82 3.23 -12.04
CA GLU A 202 0.21 3.25 -13.09
C GLU A 202 1.59 3.67 -12.55
N MET A 203 1.64 4.00 -11.24
CA MET A 203 2.88 4.42 -10.58
C MET A 203 3.59 3.23 -9.93
N SER A 204 4.91 3.21 -10.02
CA SER A 204 5.73 2.29 -9.23
C SER A 204 5.78 2.72 -7.76
N VAL A 205 6.27 1.84 -6.89
CA VAL A 205 6.47 2.18 -5.46
C VAL A 205 7.38 3.39 -5.31
N GLN A 206 8.46 3.45 -6.10
CA GLN A 206 9.42 4.55 -6.09
C GLN A 206 8.82 5.89 -6.54
N ASP A 207 7.88 5.87 -7.50
CA ASP A 207 7.18 7.07 -7.95
C ASP A 207 6.19 7.64 -6.91
N VAL A 208 5.79 6.85 -5.93
CA VAL A 208 4.82 7.25 -4.89
C VAL A 208 5.53 7.80 -3.65
N GLU A 209 6.79 7.44 -3.42
CA GLU A 209 7.60 7.88 -2.26
C GLU A 209 8.30 9.22 -2.48
N LEU A 210 8.21 9.79 -3.67
CA LEU A 210 8.70 11.14 -4.03
C LEU A 210 7.62 12.20 -3.81
#